data_f66e13ef698e7371f4d6b7e91f353b09
#
_entry.id   f66e13ef698e7371f4d6b7e91f353b09
#
_cell.length_a   1.000
_cell.length_b   1.000
_cell.length_c   1.000
_cell.angle_alpha   90.00
_cell.angle_beta   90.00
_cell.angle_gamma   90.00
#
_symmetry.space_group_name_H-M   'P 1'
#
loop_
_entity.id
_entity.type
_entity.pdbx_description
1 polymer ?
#
loop_
_entity_poly.entity_id
_entity_poly.type
_entity_poly.pdbx_seq_one_letter_code
_entity_poly.pdbx_strand_id
1 'polypeptide(L)'
;MESTKSEKKKLSKGKKALIIILAIIAAIVIGELISINWHSNPENIVKYETDNPHSVDSDRPLVSAHRSGGGIAPEETMMAFKNCTENPAFDVDIFEFDLHITKDDVLVLLHDDTLDRTSNSQEVFGREDVRPEELTYDELHSLNMGAKFEDEDGNMPYAELENDAVPDELRILRLEDVLDYLISTGEHKYIIEIKNSGELGMKGVDILYNIIKERGILEDVIFGSFHEEVSHYVDDNYPDFKRSATIKEVLSFYNAANLNKKNFEAKYVALQIPYNMPFRLAANLGTAKVINYAHEHNIAVQYWTVNNEKDLAYLSQMGADCVMTDYPDRLYKIVSEQSENAA
;
A
#
# COMPACT_ATOMS: atom_id res chain seq x y z
N MET A 1 52.70 8.00 -56.45
CA MET A 1 51.57 8.26 -55.52
C MET A 1 50.69 7.04 -55.52
N GLU A 2 50.93 6.08 -54.62
CA GLU A 2 50.10 4.90 -54.42
C GLU A 2 48.96 5.20 -53.45
N SER A 3 47.76 5.06 -53.95
CA SER A 3 46.52 5.21 -53.17
C SER A 3 46.25 3.92 -52.39
N THR A 4 46.50 3.93 -51.08
CA THR A 4 46.13 2.86 -50.17
C THR A 4 44.60 2.81 -49.99
N LYS A 5 43.92 1.92 -50.71
CA LYS A 5 42.52 1.56 -50.43
C LYS A 5 42.45 0.78 -49.11
N SER A 6 41.89 1.44 -48.09
CA SER A 6 41.51 0.78 -46.84
C SER A 6 40.42 -0.24 -47.08
N GLU A 7 40.74 -1.53 -47.04
CA GLU A 7 39.75 -2.64 -47.04
C GLU A 7 38.93 -2.60 -45.72
N LYS A 8 37.67 -2.22 -45.79
CA LYS A 8 36.73 -2.36 -44.73
C LYS A 8 36.49 -3.85 -44.43
N LYS A 9 37.10 -4.40 -43.38
CA LYS A 9 36.87 -5.75 -42.89
C LYS A 9 35.39 -6.00 -42.63
N LYS A 10 34.70 -6.85 -43.38
CA LYS A 10 33.32 -7.27 -43.15
C LYS A 10 33.24 -8.04 -41.83
N LEU A 11 32.38 -7.61 -40.92
CA LEU A 11 32.07 -8.31 -39.67
C LEU A 11 31.54 -9.74 -39.97
N SER A 12 32.01 -10.75 -39.19
CA SER A 12 31.51 -12.11 -39.30
C SER A 12 30.01 -12.18 -38.95
N LYS A 13 29.29 -13.20 -39.44
CA LYS A 13 27.85 -13.38 -39.15
C LYS A 13 27.57 -13.42 -37.66
N GLY A 14 28.42 -14.08 -36.85
CA GLY A 14 28.28 -14.12 -35.37
C GLY A 14 28.45 -12.74 -34.69
N LYS A 15 29.42 -11.92 -35.17
CA LYS A 15 29.59 -10.56 -34.64
C LYS A 15 28.41 -9.64 -34.99
N LYS A 16 27.81 -9.81 -36.20
CA LYS A 16 26.59 -9.07 -36.57
C LYS A 16 25.40 -9.47 -35.72
N ALA A 17 25.20 -10.78 -35.48
CA ALA A 17 24.14 -11.27 -34.59
C ALA A 17 24.29 -10.73 -33.15
N LEU A 18 25.51 -10.74 -32.60
CA LEU A 18 25.79 -10.19 -31.28
C LEU A 18 25.47 -8.68 -31.19
N ILE A 19 25.85 -7.89 -32.21
CA ILE A 19 25.54 -6.45 -32.27
C ILE A 19 24.02 -6.22 -32.30
N ILE A 20 23.27 -7.03 -33.06
CA ILE A 20 21.81 -6.93 -33.14
C ILE A 20 21.19 -7.25 -31.75
N ILE A 21 21.64 -8.30 -31.07
CA ILE A 21 21.16 -8.67 -29.76
C ILE A 21 21.43 -7.54 -28.73
N LEU A 22 22.65 -7.00 -28.76
CA LEU A 22 23.01 -5.88 -27.85
C LEU A 22 22.19 -4.62 -28.15
N ALA A 23 21.90 -4.33 -29.41
CA ALA A 23 21.06 -3.20 -29.82
C ALA A 23 19.59 -3.39 -29.37
N ILE A 24 19.06 -4.61 -29.43
CA ILE A 24 17.72 -4.94 -28.93
C ILE A 24 17.68 -4.77 -27.41
N ILE A 25 18.66 -5.29 -26.67
CA ILE A 25 18.76 -5.14 -25.23
C ILE A 25 18.85 -3.65 -24.84
N ALA A 26 19.70 -2.89 -25.54
CA ALA A 26 19.82 -1.45 -25.31
C ALA A 26 18.50 -0.69 -25.59
N ALA A 27 17.78 -1.06 -26.64
CA ALA A 27 16.47 -0.46 -26.96
C ALA A 27 15.42 -0.79 -25.89
N ILE A 28 15.42 -2.01 -25.37
CA ILE A 28 14.54 -2.42 -24.26
C ILE A 28 14.87 -1.59 -23.00
N VAL A 29 16.16 -1.53 -22.62
CA VAL A 29 16.60 -0.75 -21.44
C VAL A 29 16.26 0.74 -21.57
N ILE A 30 16.46 1.33 -22.76
CA ILE A 30 16.09 2.72 -23.02
C ILE A 30 14.56 2.90 -22.95
N GLY A 31 13.81 1.97 -23.51
CA GLY A 31 12.34 1.97 -23.42
C GLY A 31 11.84 1.93 -21.98
N GLU A 32 12.42 1.06 -21.16
CA GLU A 32 12.14 0.98 -19.72
C GLU A 32 12.50 2.28 -19.00
N LEU A 33 13.69 2.83 -19.23
CA LEU A 33 14.11 4.11 -18.61
C LEU A 33 13.19 5.28 -19.01
N ILE A 34 12.67 5.29 -20.25
CA ILE A 34 11.68 6.30 -20.67
C ILE A 34 10.36 6.05 -19.95
N SER A 35 9.90 4.80 -19.87
CA SER A 35 8.63 4.44 -19.22
C SER A 35 8.62 4.83 -17.73
N ILE A 36 9.72 4.60 -17.03
CA ILE A 36 9.87 4.94 -15.59
C ILE A 36 9.72 6.45 -15.35
N ASN A 37 10.32 7.25 -16.25
CA ASN A 37 10.29 8.71 -16.12
C ASN A 37 9.11 9.34 -16.86
N TRP A 38 8.23 8.53 -17.44
CA TRP A 38 7.08 9.05 -18.16
C TRP A 38 6.01 9.52 -17.17
N HIS A 39 5.86 10.82 -17.07
CA HIS A 39 4.76 11.45 -16.38
C HIS A 39 3.68 11.83 -17.39
N SER A 40 2.45 11.39 -17.16
CA SER A 40 1.31 11.84 -17.94
C SER A 40 0.96 13.28 -17.57
N ASN A 41 0.39 14.03 -18.53
CA ASN A 41 -0.16 15.34 -18.22
C ASN A 41 -1.48 15.17 -17.45
N PRO A 42 -1.67 15.80 -16.30
CA PRO A 42 -2.94 15.79 -15.54
C PRO A 42 -4.17 16.23 -16.37
N GLU A 43 -3.99 17.11 -17.35
CA GLU A 43 -5.07 17.52 -18.27
C GLU A 43 -5.67 16.35 -19.08
N ASN A 44 -4.99 15.21 -19.14
CA ASN A 44 -5.49 14.01 -19.81
C ASN A 44 -6.37 13.14 -18.91
N ILE A 45 -6.55 13.52 -17.64
CA ILE A 45 -7.48 12.85 -16.74
C ILE A 45 -8.91 13.21 -17.12
N VAL A 46 -9.75 12.19 -17.22
CA VAL A 46 -11.18 12.32 -17.53
C VAL A 46 -11.96 12.00 -16.27
N LYS A 47 -12.88 12.90 -15.90
CA LYS A 47 -13.82 12.62 -14.80
C LYS A 47 -14.91 11.69 -15.31
N TYR A 48 -15.12 10.57 -14.60
CA TYR A 48 -16.19 9.62 -14.84
C TYR A 48 -17.18 9.65 -13.68
N GLU A 49 -18.46 9.48 -14.00
CA GLU A 49 -19.45 9.18 -12.99
C GLU A 49 -19.21 7.76 -12.46
N THR A 50 -19.19 7.58 -11.15
CA THR A 50 -18.96 6.32 -10.49
C THR A 50 -19.93 6.16 -9.32
N ASP A 51 -20.37 4.94 -9.08
CA ASP A 51 -21.11 4.52 -7.88
C ASP A 51 -20.24 3.73 -6.90
N ASN A 52 -18.93 3.63 -7.18
CA ASN A 52 -17.97 3.03 -6.28
C ASN A 52 -17.69 3.97 -5.09
N PRO A 53 -18.06 3.59 -3.85
CA PRO A 53 -17.88 4.45 -2.68
C PRO A 53 -16.40 4.71 -2.31
N HIS A 54 -15.48 3.99 -2.93
CA HIS A 54 -14.04 4.13 -2.72
C HIS A 54 -13.35 4.95 -3.83
N SER A 55 -14.09 5.34 -4.86
CA SER A 55 -13.64 6.35 -5.82
C SER A 55 -14.03 7.74 -5.33
N VAL A 56 -13.19 8.73 -5.64
CA VAL A 56 -13.36 10.08 -5.12
C VAL A 56 -13.80 11.03 -6.22
N ASP A 57 -14.97 11.63 -6.07
CA ASP A 57 -15.42 12.77 -6.90
C ASP A 57 -14.90 14.10 -6.30
N SER A 58 -13.60 14.16 -6.05
CA SER A 58 -12.94 15.37 -5.54
C SER A 58 -11.72 15.72 -6.38
N ASP A 59 -11.26 16.97 -6.27
CA ASP A 59 -10.07 17.43 -6.97
C ASP A 59 -8.76 17.01 -6.26
N ARG A 60 -8.86 16.23 -5.17
CA ARG A 60 -7.72 15.68 -4.42
C ARG A 60 -7.93 14.21 -4.08
N PRO A 61 -6.86 13.39 -4.00
CA PRO A 61 -6.95 12.04 -3.45
C PRO A 61 -7.26 12.07 -1.95
N LEU A 62 -7.79 10.97 -1.44
CA LEU A 62 -7.86 10.71 0.00
C LEU A 62 -6.44 10.49 0.56
N VAL A 63 -6.19 11.06 1.73
CA VAL A 63 -4.96 10.88 2.48
C VAL A 63 -5.06 9.60 3.29
N SER A 64 -4.24 8.59 2.96
CA SER A 64 -4.19 7.34 3.71
C SER A 64 -2.91 7.25 4.54
N ALA A 65 -3.08 7.03 5.85
CA ALA A 65 -2.00 6.76 6.78
C ALA A 65 -1.61 5.27 6.66
N HIS A 66 -0.54 4.98 5.91
CA HIS A 66 0.03 3.64 5.76
C HIS A 66 0.60 3.17 7.10
N ARG A 67 0.14 1.99 7.57
CA ARG A 67 0.45 1.49 8.92
C ARG A 67 0.23 2.55 10.02
N SER A 68 -0.87 3.29 9.88
CA SER A 68 -1.23 4.39 10.79
C SER A 68 -0.24 5.57 10.81
N GLY A 69 0.53 5.78 9.72
CA GLY A 69 1.56 6.83 9.65
C GLY A 69 2.89 6.40 10.25
N GLY A 70 3.37 5.23 9.84
CA GLY A 70 4.59 4.58 10.36
C GLY A 70 5.89 5.37 10.22
N GLY A 71 5.91 6.46 9.45
CA GLY A 71 7.06 7.36 9.34
C GLY A 71 7.12 8.47 10.38
N ILE A 72 6.00 8.75 11.07
CA ILE A 72 5.88 9.84 12.06
C ILE A 72 5.67 9.34 13.50
N ALA A 73 5.32 8.06 13.67
CA ALA A 73 5.18 7.40 14.96
C ALA A 73 5.42 5.89 14.78
N PRO A 74 5.67 5.11 15.87
CA PRO A 74 5.80 3.65 15.78
C PRO A 74 4.58 3.03 15.09
N GLU A 75 4.82 2.36 13.94
CA GLU A 75 3.76 1.81 13.08
C GLU A 75 2.80 0.90 13.87
N GLU A 76 1.50 0.98 13.52
CA GLU A 76 0.44 0.11 14.04
C GLU A 76 0.32 0.09 15.57
N THR A 77 0.68 1.20 16.21
CA THR A 77 0.50 1.42 17.65
C THR A 77 -0.59 2.44 17.92
N MET A 78 -1.18 2.42 19.13
CA MET A 78 -2.16 3.44 19.53
C MET A 78 -1.57 4.85 19.52
N MET A 79 -0.27 4.98 19.73
CA MET A 79 0.45 6.25 19.59
C MET A 79 0.38 6.79 18.15
N ALA A 80 0.55 5.92 17.14
CA ALA A 80 0.45 6.33 15.73
C ALA A 80 -0.98 6.74 15.37
N PHE A 81 -2.00 5.95 15.78
CA PHE A 81 -3.40 6.30 15.57
C PHE A 81 -3.77 7.64 16.21
N LYS A 82 -3.39 7.87 17.47
CA LYS A 82 -3.64 9.15 18.15
C LYS A 82 -2.92 10.31 17.49
N ASN A 83 -1.68 10.12 17.05
CA ASN A 83 -0.97 11.16 16.32
C ASN A 83 -1.71 11.57 15.04
N CYS A 84 -2.36 10.63 14.35
CA CYS A 84 -3.14 10.92 13.15
C CYS A 84 -4.52 11.52 13.42
N THR A 85 -5.17 11.18 14.54
CA THR A 85 -6.54 11.63 14.85
C THR A 85 -6.61 12.88 15.71
N GLU A 86 -5.59 13.14 16.55
CA GLU A 86 -5.58 14.24 17.52
C GLU A 86 -4.71 15.43 17.11
N ASN A 87 -3.91 15.28 16.04
CA ASN A 87 -3.02 16.33 15.56
C ASN A 87 -3.81 17.36 14.73
N PRO A 88 -3.92 18.63 15.14
CA PRO A 88 -4.71 19.63 14.42
C PRO A 88 -4.06 20.14 13.13
N ALA A 89 -2.84 19.69 12.80
CA ALA A 89 -2.09 20.18 11.65
C ALA A 89 -2.47 19.47 10.35
N PHE A 90 -3.05 18.27 10.42
CA PHE A 90 -3.44 17.48 9.25
C PHE A 90 -4.60 16.54 9.58
N ASP A 91 -5.31 16.11 8.54
CA ASP A 91 -6.38 15.12 8.64
C ASP A 91 -6.04 13.87 7.83
N VAL A 92 -6.51 12.72 8.29
CA VAL A 92 -6.40 11.41 7.63
C VAL A 92 -7.79 10.94 7.24
N ASP A 93 -7.96 10.64 5.94
CA ASP A 93 -9.24 10.16 5.39
C ASP A 93 -9.36 8.62 5.54
N ILE A 94 -8.24 7.90 5.42
CA ILE A 94 -8.20 6.43 5.43
C ILE A 94 -7.09 5.95 6.39
N PHE A 95 -7.44 5.03 7.28
CA PHE A 95 -6.45 4.28 8.05
C PHE A 95 -6.17 2.95 7.37
N GLU A 96 -4.91 2.72 7.07
CA GLU A 96 -4.44 1.44 6.55
C GLU A 96 -3.60 0.75 7.60
N PHE A 97 -3.86 -0.55 7.80
CA PHE A 97 -3.13 -1.40 8.74
C PHE A 97 -3.27 -2.89 8.41
N ASP A 98 -2.34 -3.66 8.95
CA ASP A 98 -2.11 -5.07 8.68
C ASP A 98 -2.46 -5.94 9.87
N LEU A 99 -2.99 -7.13 9.62
CA LEU A 99 -3.44 -8.04 10.66
C LEU A 99 -2.78 -9.41 10.57
N HIS A 100 -2.39 -9.90 11.74
CA HIS A 100 -2.07 -11.31 11.98
C HIS A 100 -3.01 -11.91 13.01
N ILE A 101 -3.22 -13.22 12.92
CA ILE A 101 -3.96 -13.97 13.92
C ILE A 101 -2.99 -14.59 14.94
N THR A 102 -3.30 -14.46 16.23
CA THR A 102 -2.54 -15.04 17.32
C THR A 102 -2.87 -16.52 17.53
N LYS A 103 -2.11 -17.19 18.39
CA LYS A 103 -2.35 -18.58 18.78
C LYS A 103 -3.72 -18.82 19.44
N ASP A 104 -4.26 -17.82 20.11
CA ASP A 104 -5.57 -17.84 20.77
C ASP A 104 -6.67 -17.12 19.98
N ASP A 105 -6.46 -17.01 18.64
CA ASP A 105 -7.42 -16.51 17.68
C ASP A 105 -7.82 -15.04 17.82
N VAL A 106 -6.92 -14.21 18.32
CA VAL A 106 -7.09 -12.76 18.36
C VAL A 106 -6.44 -12.12 17.13
N LEU A 107 -7.12 -11.20 16.45
CA LEU A 107 -6.52 -10.39 15.39
C LEU A 107 -5.73 -9.23 16.01
N VAL A 108 -4.43 -9.19 15.70
CA VAL A 108 -3.51 -8.16 16.19
C VAL A 108 -2.90 -7.40 15.02
N LEU A 109 -2.53 -6.14 15.26
CA LEU A 109 -1.91 -5.30 14.26
C LEU A 109 -0.42 -5.59 14.17
N LEU A 110 0.01 -6.03 13.00
CA LEU A 110 1.42 -6.26 12.66
C LEU A 110 1.57 -6.45 11.15
N HIS A 111 2.51 -5.76 10.52
CA HIS A 111 2.79 -5.91 9.09
C HIS A 111 3.61 -7.14 8.74
N ASP A 112 4.75 -7.33 9.42
CA ASP A 112 5.71 -8.38 9.07
C ASP A 112 5.25 -9.75 9.59
N ASP A 113 5.74 -10.83 8.98
CA ASP A 113 5.52 -12.20 9.46
C ASP A 113 6.11 -12.43 10.87
N THR A 114 7.01 -11.55 11.31
CA THR A 114 7.69 -11.65 12.61
C THR A 114 7.68 -10.30 13.34
N LEU A 115 7.76 -10.34 14.65
CA LEU A 115 7.80 -9.18 15.54
C LEU A 115 9.17 -8.48 15.59
N ASP A 116 10.18 -9.05 14.94
CA ASP A 116 11.59 -8.73 15.16
C ASP A 116 12.00 -7.32 14.72
N ARG A 117 11.36 -6.79 13.64
CA ARG A 117 11.71 -5.48 13.09
C ARG A 117 11.18 -4.31 13.92
N THR A 118 10.02 -4.45 14.53
CA THR A 118 9.33 -3.33 15.20
C THR A 118 9.44 -3.39 16.71
N SER A 119 9.68 -4.60 17.29
CA SER A 119 9.59 -4.80 18.72
C SER A 119 10.89 -5.29 19.36
N ASN A 120 10.88 -5.40 20.70
CA ASN A 120 11.91 -6.03 21.50
C ASN A 120 11.73 -7.55 21.66
N SER A 121 11.01 -8.21 20.73
CA SER A 121 10.68 -9.64 20.80
C SER A 121 11.87 -10.56 20.98
N GLN A 122 12.97 -10.31 20.28
CA GLN A 122 14.20 -11.11 20.38
C GLN A 122 14.79 -11.09 21.80
N GLU A 123 14.72 -9.95 22.48
CA GLU A 123 15.21 -9.78 23.84
C GLU A 123 14.29 -10.47 24.85
N VAL A 124 12.96 -10.32 24.67
CA VAL A 124 11.96 -10.89 25.59
C VAL A 124 11.88 -12.41 25.47
N PHE A 125 11.88 -12.95 24.25
CA PHE A 125 11.73 -14.39 24.02
C PHE A 125 13.07 -15.14 23.83
N GLY A 126 14.21 -14.43 23.75
CA GLY A 126 15.54 -15.01 23.61
C GLY A 126 15.77 -15.74 22.30
N ARG A 127 15.01 -15.40 21.25
CA ARG A 127 15.12 -15.99 19.90
C ARG A 127 14.75 -14.98 18.82
N GLU A 128 15.19 -15.26 17.59
CA GLU A 128 14.77 -14.61 16.36
C GLU A 128 13.54 -15.30 15.76
N ASP A 129 12.96 -14.69 14.72
CA ASP A 129 11.80 -15.18 13.97
C ASP A 129 10.56 -15.43 14.88
N VAL A 130 10.30 -14.52 15.79
CA VAL A 130 9.14 -14.58 16.70
C VAL A 130 7.86 -14.25 15.92
N ARG A 131 6.97 -15.23 15.78
CA ARG A 131 5.74 -15.12 15.00
C ARG A 131 4.50 -14.93 15.89
N PRO A 132 3.56 -14.06 15.49
CA PRO A 132 2.34 -13.82 16.28
C PRO A 132 1.48 -15.09 16.46
N GLU A 133 1.35 -15.94 15.43
CA GLU A 133 0.56 -17.17 15.49
C GLU A 133 1.10 -18.26 16.43
N GLU A 134 2.32 -18.06 16.95
CA GLU A 134 2.92 -18.98 17.95
C GLU A 134 2.60 -18.58 19.40
N LEU A 135 2.11 -17.35 19.60
CA LEU A 135 1.95 -16.71 20.91
C LEU A 135 0.49 -16.29 21.14
N THR A 136 0.10 -16.26 22.42
CA THR A 136 -1.19 -15.68 22.80
C THR A 136 -1.13 -14.15 22.80
N TYR A 137 -2.29 -13.50 22.73
CA TYR A 137 -2.37 -12.05 22.83
C TYR A 137 -1.69 -11.51 24.10
N ASP A 138 -1.91 -12.15 25.25
CA ASP A 138 -1.29 -11.72 26.52
C ASP A 138 0.24 -11.79 26.47
N GLU A 139 0.83 -12.82 25.82
CA GLU A 139 2.27 -12.91 25.62
C GLU A 139 2.78 -11.78 24.72
N LEU A 140 2.08 -11.51 23.61
CA LEU A 140 2.41 -10.43 22.68
C LEU A 140 2.27 -9.04 23.31
N HIS A 141 1.27 -8.83 24.14
CA HIS A 141 1.00 -7.54 24.79
C HIS A 141 2.09 -7.13 25.80
N SER A 142 2.99 -8.05 26.17
CA SER A 142 4.16 -7.72 26.99
C SER A 142 5.25 -6.95 26.22
N LEU A 143 5.20 -6.91 24.88
CA LEU A 143 6.24 -6.35 24.04
C LEU A 143 6.18 -4.82 23.95
N ASN A 144 7.35 -4.21 23.70
CA ASN A 144 7.49 -2.81 23.29
C ASN A 144 7.51 -2.76 21.76
N MET A 145 6.40 -2.34 21.12
CA MET A 145 6.28 -2.22 19.68
C MET A 145 6.97 -0.97 19.10
N GLY A 146 7.40 -0.05 19.96
CA GLY A 146 8.18 1.12 19.58
C GLY A 146 9.70 0.94 19.69
N ALA A 147 10.17 -0.24 20.16
CA ALA A 147 11.58 -0.45 20.50
C ALA A 147 12.56 -0.23 19.33
N LYS A 148 12.10 -0.46 18.09
CA LYS A 148 12.94 -0.30 16.88
C LYS A 148 12.53 0.89 16.02
N PHE A 149 11.62 1.75 16.52
CA PHE A 149 11.23 2.96 15.80
C PHE A 149 12.39 3.96 15.80
N GLU A 150 12.71 4.45 14.60
CA GLU A 150 13.69 5.51 14.37
C GLU A 150 12.97 6.74 13.81
N ASP A 151 13.12 7.88 14.47
CA ASP A 151 12.57 9.14 14.00
C ASP A 151 13.37 9.72 12.82
N GLU A 152 12.91 10.82 12.22
CA GLU A 152 13.56 11.45 11.07
C GLU A 152 14.98 11.98 11.36
N ASP A 153 15.32 12.21 12.61
CA ASP A 153 16.65 12.64 13.07
C ASP A 153 17.56 11.44 13.38
N GLY A 154 17.07 10.20 13.25
CA GLY A 154 17.80 8.97 13.53
C GLY A 154 17.84 8.61 15.01
N ASN A 155 16.94 9.16 15.84
CA ASN A 155 16.84 8.78 17.25
C ASN A 155 15.90 7.59 17.41
N MET A 156 16.15 6.79 18.44
CA MET A 156 15.28 5.68 18.83
C MET A 156 14.68 5.96 20.24
N PRO A 157 13.66 6.81 20.34
CA PRO A 157 13.20 7.35 21.61
C PRO A 157 12.62 6.32 22.59
N TYR A 158 12.23 5.16 22.08
CA TYR A 158 11.57 4.11 22.87
C TYR A 158 12.42 2.86 23.07
N ALA A 159 13.66 2.80 22.54
CA ALA A 159 14.50 1.59 22.56
C ALA A 159 14.92 1.16 23.96
N GLU A 160 15.21 2.13 24.85
CA GLU A 160 15.73 1.89 26.18
C GLU A 160 14.64 1.80 27.29
N LEU A 161 13.35 1.71 26.89
CA LEU A 161 12.28 1.61 27.86
C LEU A 161 12.26 0.24 28.53
N GLU A 162 12.40 0.22 29.87
CA GLU A 162 12.15 -0.97 30.66
C GLU A 162 10.70 -1.44 30.49
N ASN A 163 10.43 -2.73 30.56
CA ASN A 163 9.12 -3.29 30.20
C ASN A 163 7.95 -2.69 30.99
N ASP A 164 8.12 -2.40 32.27
CA ASP A 164 7.12 -1.77 33.13
C ASP A 164 6.97 -0.25 32.91
N ALA A 165 7.88 0.36 32.16
CA ALA A 165 7.85 1.76 31.75
C ALA A 165 7.31 1.95 30.33
N VAL A 166 7.08 0.87 29.56
CA VAL A 166 6.50 0.96 28.21
C VAL A 166 5.02 1.35 28.32
N PRO A 167 4.62 2.50 27.73
CA PRO A 167 3.22 2.92 27.75
C PRO A 167 2.32 1.91 27.03
N ASP A 168 1.06 1.81 27.44
CA ASP A 168 0.06 0.95 26.79
C ASP A 168 -0.10 1.31 25.29
N GLU A 169 0.13 2.57 24.95
CA GLU A 169 0.08 3.07 23.55
C GLU A 169 1.16 2.51 22.64
N LEU A 170 2.20 1.89 23.20
CA LEU A 170 3.29 1.21 22.48
C LEU A 170 3.20 -0.32 22.59
N ARG A 171 2.09 -0.85 23.09
CA ARG A 171 1.80 -2.29 23.12
C ARG A 171 1.16 -2.72 21.80
N ILE A 172 1.28 -4.02 21.50
CA ILE A 172 0.55 -4.59 20.35
C ILE A 172 -0.96 -4.42 20.55
N LEU A 173 -1.66 -4.08 19.48
CA LEU A 173 -3.09 -3.78 19.53
C LEU A 173 -3.93 -4.93 19.02
N ARG A 174 -5.11 -5.12 19.63
CA ARG A 174 -6.17 -5.91 19.04
C ARG A 174 -6.96 -5.05 18.05
N LEU A 175 -7.45 -5.70 17.01
CA LEU A 175 -8.29 -5.04 16.01
C LEU A 175 -9.49 -4.33 16.63
N GLU A 176 -10.16 -4.99 17.58
CA GLU A 176 -11.36 -4.45 18.23
C GLU A 176 -11.08 -3.11 18.93
N ASP A 177 -9.96 -3.03 19.67
CA ASP A 177 -9.58 -1.82 20.41
C ASP A 177 -9.30 -0.64 19.48
N VAL A 178 -8.66 -0.92 18.33
CA VAL A 178 -8.37 0.09 17.30
C VAL A 178 -9.65 0.58 16.64
N LEU A 179 -10.52 -0.32 16.20
CA LEU A 179 -11.76 0.07 15.54
C LEU A 179 -12.68 0.84 16.50
N ASP A 180 -12.80 0.42 17.77
CA ASP A 180 -13.60 1.11 18.76
C ASP A 180 -13.05 2.52 19.02
N TYR A 181 -11.72 2.67 19.07
CA TYR A 181 -11.08 3.99 19.16
C TYR A 181 -11.39 4.85 17.94
N LEU A 182 -11.08 4.38 16.72
CA LEU A 182 -11.25 5.15 15.48
C LEU A 182 -12.71 5.56 15.24
N ILE A 183 -13.66 4.67 15.45
CA ILE A 183 -15.10 4.99 15.36
C ILE A 183 -15.48 6.11 16.35
N SER A 184 -14.85 6.15 17.51
CA SER A 184 -15.11 7.20 18.51
C SER A 184 -14.57 8.59 18.11
N THR A 185 -13.60 8.65 17.20
CA THR A 185 -12.98 9.92 16.74
C THR A 185 -13.69 10.54 15.52
N GLY A 186 -14.49 9.77 14.79
CA GLY A 186 -15.23 10.28 13.63
C GLY A 186 -15.52 9.21 12.57
N GLU A 187 -15.93 9.67 11.40
CA GLU A 187 -16.14 8.81 10.23
C GLU A 187 -14.81 8.66 9.48
N HIS A 188 -14.36 7.42 9.32
CA HIS A 188 -13.13 7.07 8.62
C HIS A 188 -13.39 5.92 7.65
N LYS A 189 -12.56 5.82 6.62
CA LYS A 189 -12.45 4.64 5.78
C LYS A 189 -11.25 3.80 6.20
N TYR A 190 -11.27 2.53 5.84
CA TYR A 190 -10.26 1.59 6.27
C TYR A 190 -9.75 0.74 5.10
N ILE A 191 -8.45 0.49 5.09
CA ILE A 191 -7.83 -0.54 4.28
C ILE A 191 -7.22 -1.53 5.25
N ILE A 192 -7.72 -2.76 5.23
CA ILE A 192 -7.32 -3.79 6.21
C ILE A 192 -6.78 -5.00 5.47
N GLU A 193 -5.50 -5.32 5.71
CA GLU A 193 -4.85 -6.47 5.09
C GLU A 193 -4.73 -7.64 6.05
N ILE A 194 -5.10 -8.86 5.63
CA ILE A 194 -4.73 -10.10 6.32
C ILE A 194 -3.43 -10.62 5.74
N LYS A 195 -2.41 -10.71 6.60
CA LYS A 195 -1.05 -11.16 6.24
C LYS A 195 -0.91 -12.67 6.23
N ASN A 196 -1.67 -13.39 7.04
CA ASN A 196 -1.63 -14.85 7.09
C ASN A 196 -2.15 -15.49 5.79
N SER A 197 -1.54 -16.60 5.37
CA SER A 197 -1.93 -17.41 4.23
C SER A 197 -2.78 -18.62 4.62
N GLY A 198 -3.36 -19.30 3.61
CA GLY A 198 -4.04 -20.58 3.75
C GLY A 198 -5.20 -20.57 4.74
N GLU A 199 -5.35 -21.66 5.50
CA GLU A 199 -6.45 -21.83 6.47
C GLU A 199 -6.43 -20.78 7.59
N LEU A 200 -5.24 -20.35 7.99
CA LEU A 200 -5.08 -19.33 9.02
C LEU A 200 -5.56 -17.95 8.52
N GLY A 201 -5.21 -17.60 7.28
CA GLY A 201 -5.69 -16.38 6.64
C GLY A 201 -7.21 -16.39 6.44
N MET A 202 -7.79 -17.52 6.00
CA MET A 202 -9.25 -17.67 5.84
C MET A 202 -9.96 -17.51 7.19
N LYS A 203 -9.41 -18.10 8.27
CA LYS A 203 -9.92 -17.91 9.63
C LYS A 203 -9.86 -16.45 10.07
N GLY A 204 -8.74 -15.75 9.74
CA GLY A 204 -8.62 -14.32 9.99
C GLY A 204 -9.71 -13.51 9.30
N VAL A 205 -10.04 -13.84 8.04
CA VAL A 205 -11.16 -13.23 7.31
C VAL A 205 -12.49 -13.44 8.02
N ASP A 206 -12.79 -14.66 8.50
CA ASP A 206 -14.04 -14.95 9.21
C ASP A 206 -14.19 -14.07 10.46
N ILE A 207 -13.11 -13.92 11.22
CA ILE A 207 -13.08 -13.09 12.44
C ILE A 207 -13.23 -11.61 12.06
N LEU A 208 -12.43 -11.12 11.11
CA LEU A 208 -12.46 -9.74 10.63
C LEU A 208 -13.86 -9.34 10.15
N TYR A 209 -14.45 -10.15 9.26
CA TYR A 209 -15.78 -9.87 8.71
C TYR A 209 -16.84 -9.70 9.79
N ASN A 210 -16.85 -10.60 10.80
CA ASN A 210 -17.79 -10.49 11.91
C ASN A 210 -17.57 -9.21 12.73
N ILE A 211 -16.32 -8.87 13.03
CA ILE A 211 -15.97 -7.68 13.82
C ILE A 211 -16.44 -6.39 13.13
N ILE A 212 -16.16 -6.24 11.83
CA ILE A 212 -16.53 -5.01 11.08
C ILE A 212 -18.03 -4.93 10.84
N LYS A 213 -18.69 -6.06 10.63
CA LYS A 213 -20.13 -6.14 10.43
C LYS A 213 -20.90 -5.78 11.71
N GLU A 214 -20.47 -6.28 12.87
CA GLU A 214 -21.05 -5.92 14.17
C GLU A 214 -20.93 -4.42 14.48
N ARG A 215 -19.88 -3.76 14.01
CA ARG A 215 -19.64 -2.32 14.15
C ARG A 215 -20.32 -1.47 13.09
N GLY A 216 -20.92 -2.10 12.07
CA GLY A 216 -21.66 -1.41 11.00
C GLY A 216 -20.79 -0.65 10.02
N ILE A 217 -19.49 -0.97 9.91
CA ILE A 217 -18.52 -0.29 9.04
C ILE A 217 -18.12 -1.09 7.80
N LEU A 218 -18.88 -2.13 7.44
CA LEU A 218 -18.53 -3.03 6.33
C LEU A 218 -18.33 -2.30 4.99
N GLU A 219 -19.14 -1.26 4.72
CA GLU A 219 -19.04 -0.47 3.47
C GLU A 219 -17.85 0.51 3.47
N ASP A 220 -17.24 0.77 4.64
CA ASP A 220 -16.11 1.67 4.79
C ASP A 220 -14.76 0.94 4.69
N VAL A 221 -14.77 -0.40 4.63
CA VAL A 221 -13.58 -1.25 4.61
C VAL A 221 -13.32 -1.80 3.22
N ILE A 222 -12.06 -1.63 2.75
CA ILE A 222 -11.51 -2.43 1.65
C ILE A 222 -10.60 -3.50 2.25
N PHE A 223 -10.92 -4.76 1.96
CA PHE A 223 -10.08 -5.90 2.32
C PHE A 223 -8.90 -6.04 1.36
N GLY A 224 -7.70 -6.30 1.90
CA GLY A 224 -6.49 -6.63 1.19
C GLY A 224 -5.89 -7.97 1.59
N SER A 225 -5.25 -8.66 0.66
CA SER A 225 -4.35 -9.77 0.94
C SER A 225 -3.46 -10.06 -0.26
N PHE A 226 -2.18 -10.36 -0.02
CA PHE A 226 -1.27 -10.86 -1.05
C PHE A 226 -1.48 -12.34 -1.38
N HIS A 227 -2.25 -13.05 -0.57
CA HIS A 227 -2.58 -14.46 -0.73
C HIS A 227 -3.85 -14.62 -1.57
N GLU A 228 -3.68 -15.08 -2.79
CA GLU A 228 -4.76 -15.19 -3.78
C GLU A 228 -5.91 -16.08 -3.29
N GLU A 229 -5.57 -17.17 -2.59
CA GLU A 229 -6.56 -18.08 -2.02
C GLU A 229 -7.41 -17.43 -0.91
N VAL A 230 -6.84 -16.50 -0.14
CA VAL A 230 -7.55 -15.74 0.90
C VAL A 230 -8.50 -14.73 0.26
N SER A 231 -8.05 -14.03 -0.80
CA SER A 231 -8.89 -13.12 -1.57
C SER A 231 -10.07 -13.84 -2.26
N HIS A 232 -9.83 -15.03 -2.82
CA HIS A 232 -10.90 -15.83 -3.41
C HIS A 232 -11.86 -16.39 -2.35
N TYR A 233 -11.37 -16.70 -1.15
CA TYR A 233 -12.22 -17.10 -0.03
C TYR A 233 -13.22 -15.99 0.34
N VAL A 234 -12.80 -14.73 0.29
CA VAL A 234 -13.72 -13.57 0.47
C VAL A 234 -14.77 -13.55 -0.64
N ASP A 235 -14.39 -13.69 -1.92
CA ASP A 235 -15.34 -13.71 -3.04
C ASP A 235 -16.43 -14.79 -2.88
N ASP A 236 -16.03 -15.98 -2.39
CA ASP A 236 -16.91 -17.15 -2.33
C ASP A 236 -17.81 -17.15 -1.08
N ASN A 237 -17.37 -16.58 0.04
CA ASN A 237 -18.07 -16.66 1.33
C ASN A 237 -18.69 -15.33 1.78
N TYR A 238 -18.11 -14.18 1.35
CA TYR A 238 -18.51 -12.85 1.79
C TYR A 238 -18.64 -11.87 0.60
N PRO A 239 -19.60 -12.08 -0.31
CA PRO A 239 -19.73 -11.31 -1.55
C PRO A 239 -20.08 -9.82 -1.31
N ASP A 240 -20.54 -9.46 -0.11
CA ASP A 240 -20.76 -8.10 0.35
C ASP A 240 -19.50 -7.44 0.91
N PHE A 241 -18.42 -8.18 1.16
CA PHE A 241 -17.16 -7.63 1.63
C PHE A 241 -16.29 -7.16 0.45
N LYS A 242 -16.13 -5.86 0.31
CA LYS A 242 -15.36 -5.24 -0.77
C LYS A 242 -13.87 -5.52 -0.60
N ARG A 243 -13.19 -5.89 -1.68
CA ARG A 243 -11.75 -6.16 -1.68
C ARG A 243 -10.99 -5.43 -2.78
N SER A 244 -9.69 -5.33 -2.60
CA SER A 244 -8.74 -4.90 -3.61
C SER A 244 -8.37 -6.03 -4.59
N ALA A 245 -7.74 -5.65 -5.70
CA ALA A 245 -7.25 -6.57 -6.72
C ALA A 245 -6.06 -7.40 -6.21
N THR A 246 -6.05 -8.70 -6.53
CA THR A 246 -4.85 -9.54 -6.37
C THR A 246 -3.76 -9.15 -7.38
N ILE A 247 -2.51 -9.60 -7.17
CA ILE A 247 -1.40 -9.33 -8.11
C ILE A 247 -1.74 -9.79 -9.54
N LYS A 248 -2.34 -10.96 -9.72
CA LYS A 248 -2.74 -11.46 -11.05
C LYS A 248 -3.83 -10.60 -11.67
N GLU A 249 -4.78 -10.13 -10.87
CA GLU A 249 -5.84 -9.23 -11.34
C GLU A 249 -5.28 -7.88 -11.77
N VAL A 250 -4.32 -7.29 -11.02
CA VAL A 250 -3.60 -6.07 -11.42
C VAL A 250 -2.89 -6.25 -12.76
N LEU A 251 -2.19 -7.38 -12.97
CA LEU A 251 -1.54 -7.67 -14.25
C LEU A 251 -2.55 -7.85 -15.40
N SER A 252 -3.68 -8.52 -15.14
CA SER A 252 -4.78 -8.67 -16.10
C SER A 252 -5.39 -7.33 -16.47
N PHE A 253 -5.65 -6.48 -15.46
CA PHE A 253 -6.13 -5.13 -15.62
C PHE A 253 -5.16 -4.28 -16.48
N TYR A 254 -3.87 -4.28 -16.15
CA TYR A 254 -2.86 -3.51 -16.88
C TYR A 254 -2.82 -3.90 -18.36
N ASN A 255 -2.90 -5.20 -18.67
CA ASN A 255 -2.99 -5.67 -20.06
C ASN A 255 -4.29 -5.21 -20.72
N ALA A 256 -5.42 -5.25 -20.03
CA ALA A 256 -6.70 -4.80 -20.54
C ALA A 256 -6.69 -3.29 -20.83
N ALA A 257 -6.16 -2.47 -19.92
CA ALA A 257 -5.99 -1.03 -20.07
C ALA A 257 -5.08 -0.69 -21.27
N ASN A 258 -3.95 -1.40 -21.44
CA ASN A 258 -3.05 -1.17 -22.57
C ASN A 258 -3.70 -1.52 -23.93
N LEU A 259 -4.53 -2.56 -23.97
CA LEU A 259 -5.27 -3.00 -25.15
C LEU A 259 -6.61 -2.28 -25.33
N ASN A 260 -6.99 -1.40 -24.42
CA ASN A 260 -8.27 -0.68 -24.39
C ASN A 260 -9.48 -1.62 -24.57
N LYS A 261 -9.52 -2.71 -23.78
CA LYS A 261 -10.59 -3.72 -23.83
C LYS A 261 -11.90 -3.12 -23.30
N LYS A 262 -12.93 -3.07 -24.13
CA LYS A 262 -14.23 -2.46 -23.78
C LYS A 262 -15.06 -3.28 -22.80
N ASN A 263 -14.90 -4.60 -22.77
CA ASN A 263 -15.67 -5.51 -21.91
C ASN A 263 -14.73 -6.09 -20.86
N PHE A 264 -14.27 -5.23 -19.93
CA PHE A 264 -13.49 -5.66 -18.78
C PHE A 264 -14.42 -5.66 -17.55
N GLU A 265 -14.44 -6.76 -16.85
CA GLU A 265 -15.21 -6.94 -15.61
C GLU A 265 -14.24 -7.26 -14.47
N ALA A 266 -14.39 -6.60 -13.35
CA ALA A 266 -13.62 -6.82 -12.13
C ALA A 266 -14.50 -7.35 -11.01
N LYS A 267 -13.95 -8.23 -10.18
CA LYS A 267 -14.57 -8.66 -8.91
C LYS A 267 -14.15 -7.81 -7.71
N TYR A 268 -13.20 -6.91 -7.92
CA TYR A 268 -12.63 -6.03 -6.91
C TYR A 268 -13.08 -4.58 -7.14
N VAL A 269 -13.08 -3.78 -6.09
CA VAL A 269 -13.52 -2.38 -6.13
C VAL A 269 -12.34 -1.40 -6.25
N ALA A 270 -11.12 -1.85 -5.93
CA ALA A 270 -9.94 -0.99 -5.94
C ALA A 270 -8.70 -1.71 -6.47
N LEU A 271 -7.86 -0.94 -7.16
CA LEU A 271 -6.48 -1.29 -7.43
C LEU A 271 -5.61 -0.67 -6.35
N GLN A 272 -5.02 -1.49 -5.50
CA GLN A 272 -3.99 -1.06 -4.55
C GLN A 272 -2.62 -1.38 -5.17
N ILE A 273 -1.94 -0.34 -5.66
CA ILE A 273 -0.83 -0.50 -6.59
C ILE A 273 0.44 0.09 -6.00
N PRO A 274 1.56 -0.68 -5.95
CA PRO A 274 2.84 -0.13 -5.54
C PRO A 274 3.33 0.93 -6.55
N TYR A 275 3.70 2.12 -6.04
CA TYR A 275 4.24 3.22 -6.84
C TYR A 275 5.70 3.50 -6.51
N ASN A 276 6.54 2.49 -6.59
CA ASN A 276 7.97 2.59 -6.35
C ASN A 276 8.76 1.78 -7.39
N MET A 277 10.06 1.98 -7.42
CA MET A 277 10.99 1.14 -8.15
C MET A 277 11.22 -0.15 -7.33
N PRO A 278 11.22 -1.37 -7.91
CA PRO A 278 11.23 -1.68 -9.34
C PRO A 278 9.87 -1.91 -10.00
N PHE A 279 8.74 -1.73 -9.29
CA PHE A 279 7.41 -2.03 -9.85
C PHE A 279 7.09 -1.18 -11.07
N ARG A 280 7.44 0.12 -11.05
CA ARG A 280 7.30 1.01 -12.22
C ARG A 280 8.09 0.54 -13.46
N LEU A 281 9.17 -0.23 -13.26
CA LEU A 281 9.91 -0.87 -14.36
C LEU A 281 9.09 -1.95 -15.07
N ALA A 282 8.31 -2.72 -14.30
CA ALA A 282 7.48 -3.79 -14.83
C ALA A 282 6.18 -3.27 -15.46
N ALA A 283 5.55 -2.27 -14.81
CA ALA A 283 4.30 -1.67 -15.25
C ALA A 283 4.17 -0.24 -14.68
N ASN A 284 4.16 0.79 -15.54
CA ASN A 284 3.84 2.15 -15.09
C ASN A 284 2.32 2.32 -14.98
N LEU A 285 1.81 2.08 -13.79
CA LEU A 285 0.38 2.15 -13.48
C LEU A 285 -0.10 3.56 -13.12
N GLY A 286 0.82 4.54 -12.89
CA GLY A 286 0.51 5.93 -12.56
C GLY A 286 0.32 6.83 -13.78
N THR A 287 -0.30 6.34 -14.87
CA THR A 287 -0.52 7.12 -16.08
C THR A 287 -2.01 7.45 -16.26
N ALA A 288 -2.31 8.59 -16.90
CA ALA A 288 -3.69 8.99 -17.21
C ALA A 288 -4.47 7.87 -17.94
N LYS A 289 -3.81 7.12 -18.82
CA LYS A 289 -4.44 5.99 -19.53
C LYS A 289 -4.93 4.92 -18.57
N VAL A 290 -4.13 4.56 -17.58
CA VAL A 290 -4.45 3.50 -16.61
C VAL A 290 -5.55 3.97 -15.66
N ILE A 291 -5.42 5.19 -15.13
CA ILE A 291 -6.38 5.79 -14.20
C ILE A 291 -7.74 5.96 -14.88
N ASN A 292 -7.78 6.56 -16.07
CA ASN A 292 -9.02 6.73 -16.82
C ASN A 292 -9.69 5.38 -17.14
N TYR A 293 -8.90 4.36 -17.49
CA TYR A 293 -9.45 3.03 -17.76
C TYR A 293 -10.02 2.37 -16.49
N ALA A 294 -9.42 2.59 -15.33
CA ALA A 294 -9.94 2.10 -14.05
C ALA A 294 -11.28 2.78 -13.72
N HIS A 295 -11.35 4.10 -13.81
CA HIS A 295 -12.55 4.87 -13.55
C HIS A 295 -13.69 4.53 -14.54
N GLU A 296 -13.37 4.36 -15.84
CA GLU A 296 -14.36 3.90 -16.84
C GLU A 296 -14.99 2.55 -16.48
N HIS A 297 -14.27 1.72 -15.70
CA HIS A 297 -14.73 0.40 -15.26
C HIS A 297 -15.14 0.36 -13.78
N ASN A 298 -15.39 1.54 -13.17
CA ASN A 298 -15.86 1.68 -11.79
C ASN A 298 -14.91 1.11 -10.74
N ILE A 299 -13.58 1.27 -10.95
CA ILE A 299 -12.52 0.76 -10.10
C ILE A 299 -11.74 1.94 -9.53
N ALA A 300 -11.62 2.00 -8.21
CA ALA A 300 -10.80 3.00 -7.52
C ALA A 300 -9.30 2.72 -7.70
N VAL A 301 -8.49 3.79 -7.78
CA VAL A 301 -7.03 3.68 -7.92
C VAL A 301 -6.35 4.24 -6.68
N GLN A 302 -5.66 3.38 -5.96
CA GLN A 302 -4.99 3.66 -4.69
C GLN A 302 -3.52 3.26 -4.77
N TYR A 303 -2.63 4.18 -4.45
CA TYR A 303 -1.18 3.95 -4.58
C TYR A 303 -0.50 3.81 -3.23
N TRP A 304 0.44 2.84 -3.10
CA TRP A 304 1.24 2.56 -1.89
C TRP A 304 2.68 2.13 -2.26
N THR A 305 3.67 2.21 -1.42
CA THR A 305 3.79 3.21 -0.36
C THR A 305 4.52 4.39 -0.95
N VAL A 306 3.94 5.57 -0.91
CA VAL A 306 4.46 6.76 -1.59
C VAL A 306 4.98 7.75 -0.56
N ASN A 307 6.31 7.81 -0.38
CA ASN A 307 6.95 8.69 0.61
C ASN A 307 7.75 9.85 -0.02
N ASN A 308 7.96 9.79 -1.34
CA ASN A 308 8.69 10.83 -2.04
C ASN A 308 7.75 12.00 -2.40
N GLU A 309 8.07 13.22 -1.97
CA GLU A 309 7.22 14.40 -2.16
C GLU A 309 6.88 14.70 -3.64
N LYS A 310 7.79 14.39 -4.58
CA LYS A 310 7.52 14.61 -6.02
C LYS A 310 6.47 13.62 -6.53
N ASP A 311 6.53 12.37 -6.05
CA ASP A 311 5.57 11.34 -6.43
C ASP A 311 4.22 11.61 -5.74
N LEU A 312 4.21 12.07 -4.47
CA LEU A 312 3.00 12.56 -3.79
C LEU A 312 2.33 13.68 -4.58
N ALA A 313 3.10 14.73 -4.93
CA ALA A 313 2.59 15.87 -5.71
C ALA A 313 2.13 15.47 -7.12
N TYR A 314 2.78 14.52 -7.76
CA TYR A 314 2.37 14.00 -9.06
C TYR A 314 1.05 13.22 -8.96
N LEU A 315 0.96 12.24 -8.08
CA LEU A 315 -0.23 11.40 -7.96
C LEU A 315 -1.47 12.17 -7.50
N SER A 316 -1.28 13.20 -6.65
CA SER A 316 -2.39 14.05 -6.22
C SER A 316 -3.03 14.84 -7.35
N GLN A 317 -2.33 15.09 -8.46
CA GLN A 317 -2.85 15.75 -9.66
C GLN A 317 -3.36 14.76 -10.72
N MET A 318 -3.03 13.49 -10.58
CA MET A 318 -3.32 12.47 -11.58
C MET A 318 -4.66 11.77 -11.40
N GLY A 319 -5.53 12.25 -10.49
CA GLY A 319 -6.84 11.64 -10.26
C GLY A 319 -6.75 10.29 -9.53
N ALA A 320 -5.71 10.09 -8.73
CA ALA A 320 -5.68 8.98 -7.79
C ALA A 320 -6.82 9.14 -6.77
N ASP A 321 -7.52 8.05 -6.45
CA ASP A 321 -8.58 8.08 -5.44
C ASP A 321 -7.99 8.12 -4.02
N CYS A 322 -6.84 7.48 -3.83
CA CYS A 322 -6.13 7.46 -2.56
C CYS A 322 -4.62 7.36 -2.78
N VAL A 323 -3.86 8.02 -1.91
CA VAL A 323 -2.42 7.83 -1.80
C VAL A 323 -2.08 7.44 -0.37
N MET A 324 -1.45 6.26 -0.20
CA MET A 324 -1.01 5.71 1.08
C MET A 324 0.46 6.07 1.30
N THR A 325 0.75 6.69 2.44
CA THR A 325 2.07 7.18 2.79
C THR A 325 2.36 6.96 4.27
N ASP A 326 3.63 6.75 4.60
CA ASP A 326 4.10 6.74 5.99
C ASP A 326 4.10 8.15 6.62
N TYR A 327 3.96 9.20 5.77
CA TYR A 327 3.98 10.61 6.16
C TYR A 327 2.68 11.33 5.75
N PRO A 328 1.53 11.02 6.38
CA PRO A 328 0.24 11.59 6.01
C PRO A 328 0.18 13.12 6.16
N ASP A 329 0.93 13.69 7.09
CA ASP A 329 1.10 15.13 7.28
C ASP A 329 1.67 15.83 6.03
N ARG A 330 2.65 15.21 5.36
CA ARG A 330 3.24 15.72 4.12
C ARG A 330 2.26 15.69 2.95
N LEU A 331 1.55 14.57 2.80
CA LEU A 331 0.55 14.45 1.75
C LEU A 331 -0.59 15.45 1.98
N TYR A 332 -1.10 15.55 3.21
CA TYR A 332 -2.16 16.51 3.55
C TYR A 332 -1.76 17.94 3.20
N LYS A 333 -0.54 18.35 3.54
CA LYS A 333 -0.01 19.67 3.18
C LYS A 333 0.00 19.89 1.66
N ILE A 334 0.49 18.92 0.88
CA ILE A 334 0.57 19.01 -0.59
C ILE A 334 -0.83 19.17 -1.18
N VAL A 335 -1.81 18.37 -0.77
CA VAL A 335 -3.17 18.42 -1.33
C VAL A 335 -3.93 19.69 -0.91
N SER A 336 -3.68 20.20 0.30
CA SER A 336 -4.25 21.45 0.79
C SER A 336 -3.73 22.66 0.00
N GLU A 337 -2.42 22.76 -0.21
CA GLU A 337 -1.80 23.83 -1.01
C GLU A 337 -2.27 23.81 -2.48
N GLN A 338 -2.51 22.62 -3.05
CA GLN A 338 -3.05 22.49 -4.42
C GLN A 338 -4.49 22.99 -4.50
N SER A 339 -5.32 22.68 -3.51
CA SER A 339 -6.72 23.12 -3.45
C SER A 339 -6.83 24.64 -3.31
N GLU A 340 -5.98 25.27 -2.49
CA GLU A 340 -5.93 26.74 -2.33
C GLU A 340 -5.52 27.46 -3.63
N ASN A 341 -4.58 26.87 -4.40
CA ASN A 341 -4.12 27.46 -5.66
C ASN A 341 -5.12 27.30 -6.82
N ALA A 342 -6.07 26.39 -6.70
CA ALA A 342 -7.11 26.14 -7.71
C ALA A 342 -8.39 26.97 -7.50
N ALA A 343 -8.59 27.55 -6.30
CA ALA A 343 -9.72 28.39 -5.90
C ALA A 343 -9.49 29.87 -6.23
#